data_a6d5d91dd59e7d9aaa576fc905758ae1
#
_entry.id   a6d5d91dd59e7d9aaa576fc905758ae1
#
_cell.length_a   1.000
_cell.length_b   1.000
_cell.length_c   1.000
_cell.angle_alpha   90.00
_cell.angle_beta   90.00
_cell.angle_gamma   90.00
#
_symmetry.space_group_name_H-M   'P 1'
#
loop_
_entity.id
_entity.type
_entity.pdbx_description
1 polymer ?
#
loop_
_entity_poly.entity_id
_entity_poly.type
_entity_poly.pdbx_seq_one_letter_code
_entity_poly.pdbx_strand_id
1 'polypeptide(L)' 'MRVTELEGWLLRMGWQPEPLKGGSLRAWRHERYPGQRLTYHAPHKADGAELRPDVVKEIYRDLAAMKAADELGEQEAS' A
#
# COMPACT_ATOMS: atom_id res chain seq x y z
N MET A 1 -14.16 2.44 -2.22
CA MET A 1 -13.04 2.38 -3.20
C MET A 1 -12.93 0.97 -3.75
N ARG A 2 -12.87 0.83 -5.05
CA ARG A 2 -12.67 -0.47 -5.67
C ARG A 2 -11.20 -0.87 -5.64
N VAL A 3 -10.94 -2.18 -5.63
CA VAL A 3 -9.57 -2.71 -5.63
C VAL A 3 -8.78 -2.17 -6.82
N THR A 4 -9.38 -2.16 -8.01
CA THR A 4 -8.73 -1.66 -9.23
C THR A 4 -8.39 -0.17 -9.15
N GLU A 5 -9.21 0.62 -8.48
CA GLU A 5 -8.94 2.05 -8.28
C GLU A 5 -7.73 2.25 -7.36
N LEU A 6 -7.66 1.47 -6.29
CA LEU A 6 -6.53 1.53 -5.36
C LEU A 6 -5.24 1.13 -6.06
N GLU A 7 -5.27 0.02 -6.81
CA GLU A 7 -4.09 -0.45 -7.53
C GLU A 7 -3.59 0.58 -8.54
N GLY A 8 -4.51 1.18 -9.30
CA GLY A 8 -4.15 2.22 -10.26
C GLY A 8 -3.54 3.45 -9.58
N TRP A 9 -4.08 3.84 -8.43
CA TRP A 9 -3.55 4.95 -7.65
C TRP A 9 -2.15 4.64 -7.11
N LEU A 10 -1.94 3.44 -6.57
CA LEU A 10 -0.64 3.03 -6.08
C LEU A 10 0.42 3.02 -7.18
N LEU A 11 0.07 2.50 -8.36
CA LEU A 11 0.98 2.50 -9.50
C LEU A 11 1.39 3.93 -9.90
N ARG A 12 0.43 4.85 -9.94
CA ARG A 12 0.71 6.25 -10.26
C ARG A 12 1.60 6.92 -9.23
N MET A 13 1.54 6.48 -7.98
CA MET A 13 2.37 7.02 -6.90
C MET A 13 3.74 6.38 -6.82
N GLY A 14 4.05 5.44 -7.70
CA GLY A 14 5.35 4.80 -7.76
C GLY A 14 5.47 3.51 -6.97
N TRP A 15 4.37 2.99 -6.45
CA TRP A 15 4.37 1.70 -5.76
C TRP A 15 4.43 0.55 -6.77
N GLN A 16 5.09 -0.53 -6.39
CA GLN A 16 5.22 -1.72 -7.20
C GLN A 16 4.65 -2.92 -6.47
N PRO A 17 3.81 -3.74 -7.14
CA PRO A 17 3.24 -4.91 -6.50
C PRO A 17 4.29 -6.01 -6.35
N GLU A 18 4.28 -6.68 -5.19
CA GLU A 18 5.09 -7.88 -4.99
C GLU A 18 4.31 -9.11 -5.39
N PRO A 19 4.93 -10.05 -6.11
CA PRO A 19 4.29 -11.32 -6.39
C PRO A 19 4.18 -12.15 -5.11
N LEU A 20 2.96 -12.56 -4.75
CA LEU A 20 2.71 -13.42 -3.61
C LEU A 20 2.04 -14.70 -4.09
N LYS A 21 2.33 -15.81 -3.40
CA LYS A 21 1.76 -17.10 -3.76
C LYS A 21 0.35 -17.23 -3.21
N GLY A 22 -0.64 -16.93 -4.05
CA GLY A 22 -2.04 -17.15 -3.74
C GLY A 22 -2.57 -16.30 -2.58
N GLY A 23 -3.79 -16.58 -2.17
CA GLY A 23 -4.43 -15.90 -1.04
C GLY A 23 -4.95 -14.51 -1.35
N SER A 24 -5.50 -13.87 -0.33
CA SER A 24 -6.08 -12.54 -0.43
C SER A 24 -5.09 -11.43 -0.08
N LEU A 25 -3.93 -11.76 0.44
CA LEU A 25 -2.94 -10.78 0.85
C LEU A 25 -2.30 -10.11 -0.37
N ARG A 26 -2.24 -8.79 -0.34
CA ARG A 26 -1.54 -7.98 -1.34
C ARG A 26 -0.43 -7.23 -0.66
N ALA A 27 0.72 -7.15 -1.31
CA ALA A 27 1.88 -6.42 -0.80
C ALA A 27 2.46 -5.53 -1.88
N TRP A 28 2.91 -4.36 -1.49
CA TRP A 28 3.49 -3.36 -2.39
C TRP A 28 4.76 -2.81 -1.77
N ARG A 29 5.73 -2.46 -2.62
CA ARG A 29 6.97 -1.80 -2.24
C ARG A 29 7.13 -0.48 -2.95
N HIS A 30 7.82 0.43 -2.31
CA HIS A 30 8.16 1.73 -2.89
C HIS A 30 9.64 1.99 -2.68
N GLU A 31 10.29 2.44 -3.73
CA GLU A 31 11.73 2.72 -3.73
C GLU A 31 12.10 3.76 -2.68
N ARG A 32 11.24 4.77 -2.47
CA ARG A 32 11.47 5.82 -1.50
C ARG A 32 11.38 5.33 -0.05
N TYR A 33 10.70 4.22 0.21
CA TYR A 33 10.52 3.68 1.56
C TYR A 33 11.14 2.30 1.69
N PRO A 34 12.50 2.19 1.55
CA PRO A 34 13.16 0.90 1.61
C PRO A 34 12.96 0.25 2.97
N GLY A 35 12.72 -1.04 2.98
CA GLY A 35 12.47 -1.79 4.21
C GLY A 35 11.03 -1.72 4.69
N GLN A 36 10.16 -0.97 4.03
CA GLN A 36 8.75 -0.90 4.38
C GLN A 36 7.90 -1.53 3.28
N ARG A 37 6.79 -2.13 3.68
CA ARG A 37 5.85 -2.78 2.78
C ARG A 37 4.44 -2.33 3.13
N LEU A 38 3.65 -2.03 2.10
CA LEU A 38 2.23 -1.81 2.26
C LEU A 38 1.51 -3.14 2.06
N THR A 39 0.78 -3.61 3.05
CA THR A 39 0.05 -4.88 2.97
C THR A 39 -1.40 -4.70 3.35
N TYR A 40 -2.27 -5.42 2.66
CA TYR A 40 -3.69 -5.45 2.97
C TYR A 40 -4.32 -6.70 2.37
N HIS A 41 -5.51 -7.06 2.86
CA HIS A 41 -6.26 -8.17 2.30
C HIS A 41 -7.28 -7.67 1.29
N ALA A 42 -7.25 -8.23 0.08
CA ALA A 42 -8.21 -7.91 -0.97
C ALA A 42 -9.15 -9.09 -1.19
N PRO A 43 -10.41 -8.84 -1.61
CA PRO A 43 -11.33 -9.94 -1.94
C PRO A 43 -10.79 -10.81 -3.07
N HIS A 44 -11.12 -12.10 -3.04
CA HIS A 44 -10.65 -13.05 -4.06
C HIS A 44 -11.12 -12.70 -5.47
N LYS A 45 -12.29 -12.11 -5.61
CA LYS A 45 -12.82 -11.64 -6.90
C LYS A 45 -12.43 -10.19 -7.06
N ALA A 46 -11.18 -9.96 -7.45
CA ALA A 46 -10.57 -8.64 -7.36
C ALA A 46 -11.13 -7.60 -8.35
N ASP A 47 -11.52 -8.04 -9.55
CA ASP A 47 -11.94 -7.11 -10.59
C ASP A 47 -13.30 -6.50 -10.29
N GLY A 48 -13.34 -5.29 -9.80
CA GLY A 48 -14.58 -4.58 -9.47
C GLY A 48 -15.06 -4.77 -8.05
N ALA A 49 -14.36 -5.53 -7.22
CA ALA A 49 -14.71 -5.69 -5.83
C ALA A 49 -14.43 -4.41 -5.04
N GLU A 50 -15.29 -4.12 -4.08
CA GLU A 50 -15.12 -2.98 -3.18
C GLU A 50 -14.24 -3.36 -1.99
N LEU A 51 -13.31 -2.47 -1.63
CA LEU A 51 -12.58 -2.60 -0.38
C LEU A 51 -13.44 -2.11 0.77
N ARG A 52 -13.35 -2.79 1.91
CA ARG A 52 -14.07 -2.36 3.10
C ARG A 52 -13.52 -1.02 3.59
N PRO A 53 -14.38 -0.13 4.11
CA PRO A 53 -13.92 1.18 4.59
C PRO A 53 -12.85 1.10 5.66
N ASP A 54 -12.90 0.10 6.53
CA ASP A 54 -11.87 -0.10 7.56
C ASP A 54 -10.50 -0.44 6.96
N VAL A 55 -10.49 -1.25 5.89
CA VAL A 55 -9.25 -1.58 5.17
C VAL A 55 -8.67 -0.33 4.52
N VAL A 56 -9.50 0.48 3.88
CA VAL A 56 -9.07 1.73 3.24
C VAL A 56 -8.45 2.67 4.28
N LYS A 57 -9.06 2.79 5.45
CA LYS A 57 -8.53 3.62 6.53
C LYS A 57 -7.17 3.14 7.01
N GLU A 58 -7.00 1.83 7.14
CA GLU A 58 -5.72 1.24 7.53
C GLU A 58 -4.64 1.52 6.51
N ILE A 59 -4.96 1.41 5.22
CA ILE A 59 -4.02 1.71 4.14
C ILE A 59 -3.56 3.17 4.21
N TYR A 60 -4.48 4.11 4.37
CA TYR A 60 -4.13 5.52 4.49
C TYR A 60 -3.28 5.78 5.73
N ARG A 61 -3.58 5.13 6.84
CA ARG A 61 -2.81 5.27 8.07
C ARG A 61 -1.39 4.76 7.88
N ASP A 62 -1.23 3.60 7.23
CA ASP A 62 0.07 3.02 6.97
C ASP A 62 0.91 3.89 6.04
N LEU A 63 0.30 4.43 4.99
CA LEU A 63 0.98 5.33 4.06
C LEU A 63 1.44 6.61 4.77
N ALA A 64 0.61 7.16 5.63
CA ALA A 64 0.96 8.36 6.41
C ALA A 64 2.11 8.06 7.38
N ALA A 65 2.09 6.89 8.01
CA ALA A 65 3.15 6.48 8.93
C ALA A 65 4.49 6.29 8.21
N MET A 66 4.47 5.69 7.02
CA MET A 66 5.67 5.51 6.21
C MET A 66 6.26 6.84 5.78
N LYS A 67 5.43 7.78 5.38
CA LYS A 67 5.86 9.11 4.99
C LYS A 67 6.47 9.85 6.19
N ALA A 68 5.83 9.76 7.36
CA ALA A 68 6.34 10.41 8.57
C ALA A 68 7.69 9.82 8.98
N ALA A 69 7.85 8.50 8.89
CA ALA A 69 9.11 7.83 9.20
C ALA A 69 10.23 8.25 8.25
N ASP A 70 9.91 8.38 6.96
CA ASP A 70 10.86 8.83 5.94
C ASP A 70 11.32 10.27 6.23
N GLU A 71 10.38 11.17 6.54
CA GLU A 71 10.69 12.56 6.86
C GLU A 71 11.54 12.67 8.12
N LEU A 72 11.25 11.87 9.15
CA LEU A 72 12.04 11.84 10.38
C LEU A 72 13.46 11.35 10.11
N GLY A 73 13.61 10.32 9.29
CA GLY A 73 14.91 9.80 8.91
C GLY A 73 15.75 10.83 8.17
N GLU A 74 15.13 11.61 7.28
CA GLU A 74 15.83 12.70 6.58
C GLU A 74 16.32 13.78 7.56
N GLN A 75 15.52 14.13 8.55
CA GLN A 75 15.90 15.11 9.57
C GLN A 75 17.06 14.60 10.43
N GLU A 76 17.06 13.34 10.80
CA GLU A 76 18.14 12.75 11.57
C GLU A 76 19.43 12.64 10.76
N ALA A 77 19.33 12.44 9.46
CA ALA A 77 20.49 12.32 8.58
C ALA A 77 21.15 13.67 8.29
N SER A 78 20.43 14.75 8.48
CA SER A 78 20.95 16.08 8.26
C SER A 78 21.51 16.70 9.52
#